data_00d4324bcc4cb8d48c4c0d7f66c109ab
#
_entry.id   00d4324bcc4cb8d48c4c0d7f66c109ab
#
_cell.length_a   1.000
_cell.length_b   1.000
_cell.length_c   1.000
_cell.angle_alpha   90.00
_cell.angle_beta   90.00
_cell.angle_gamma   90.00
#
_symmetry.space_group_name_H-M   'P 1'
#
loop_
_entity.id
_entity.type
_entity.pdbx_description
1 polymer ?
#
loop_
_entity_poly.entity_id
_entity_poly.type
_entity_poly.pdbx_seq_one_letter_code
_entity_poly.pdbx_strand_id
1 'polypeptide(L)'
;ALSDLSSVVSYKDIYESVTSLNLSIYTPSLFIFDSKREKYMGTSHNKGNMTQSGRERGVRKLMSINLLKRLESSVNSFVLTLSRIKELIDHTIQTIDHFKRNGLTKLDMYDVSENDFDIDDTNNDFVVGKKVQIDLADVDIKSWREELAADSENIGILLFMLKEVTPKHDKKLQTLLEMINNKITNPINPNNKKIIIFSAFADTAMYLYDNIAPYVQEKFGLH
;
A
#
# COMPACT_ATOMS: atom_id res chain seq x y z
N ALA A 1 -19.78 -8.38 -0.34
CA ALA A 1 -20.07 -7.49 0.79
C ALA A 1 -18.80 -7.34 1.61
N LEU A 2 -18.25 -6.15 1.60
CA LEU A 2 -17.18 -5.73 2.46
C LEU A 2 -17.70 -5.71 3.91
N SER A 3 -16.79 -5.73 4.87
CA SER A 3 -17.03 -5.66 6.32
C SER A 3 -18.21 -4.77 6.69
N ASP A 4 -18.88 -5.03 7.80
CA ASP A 4 -19.93 -4.15 8.33
C ASP A 4 -19.28 -2.87 8.90
N LEU A 5 -18.74 -2.06 7.98
CA LEU A 5 -18.14 -0.76 8.25
C LEU A 5 -19.23 0.30 8.53
N SER A 6 -20.50 -0.08 8.41
CA SER A 6 -21.66 0.80 8.31
C SER A 6 -21.94 1.68 9.52
N SER A 7 -21.29 1.47 10.66
CA SER A 7 -21.49 2.34 11.83
C SER A 7 -20.45 3.46 11.98
N VAL A 8 -19.31 3.37 11.27
CA VAL A 8 -18.21 4.33 11.44
C VAL A 8 -17.70 4.87 10.11
N VAL A 9 -17.56 4.02 9.07
CA VAL A 9 -17.01 4.43 7.77
C VAL A 9 -17.66 3.63 6.65
N SER A 10 -18.16 4.28 5.61
CA SER A 10 -18.65 3.59 4.42
C SER A 10 -17.51 3.27 3.44
N TYR A 11 -17.68 2.22 2.62
CA TYR A 11 -16.75 1.93 1.52
C TYR A 11 -16.58 3.13 0.57
N LYS A 12 -17.65 3.89 0.37
CA LYS A 12 -17.64 5.09 -0.48
C LYS A 12 -16.69 6.14 0.09
N ASP A 13 -16.74 6.38 1.40
CA ASP A 13 -15.88 7.37 2.05
C ASP A 13 -14.40 6.98 1.96
N ILE A 14 -14.09 5.68 2.13
CA ILE A 14 -12.73 5.17 1.95
C ILE A 14 -12.29 5.32 0.49
N TYR A 15 -13.15 4.96 -0.45
CA TYR A 15 -12.86 5.07 -1.89
C TYR A 15 -12.57 6.51 -2.28
N GLU A 16 -13.42 7.46 -1.87
CA GLU A 16 -13.24 8.88 -2.13
C GLU A 16 -11.94 9.40 -1.50
N SER A 17 -11.66 9.01 -0.27
CA SER A 17 -10.42 9.39 0.41
C SER A 17 -9.17 8.82 -0.29
N VAL A 18 -9.18 7.55 -0.70
CA VAL A 18 -8.04 6.94 -1.43
C VAL A 18 -7.84 7.60 -2.79
N THR A 19 -8.92 7.90 -3.50
CA THR A 19 -8.83 8.53 -4.82
C THR A 19 -8.42 10.00 -4.77
N SER A 20 -8.61 10.66 -3.63
CA SER A 20 -8.18 12.05 -3.39
C SER A 20 -6.71 12.18 -3.00
N LEU A 21 -6.02 11.08 -2.63
CA LEU A 21 -4.59 11.10 -2.32
C LEU A 21 -3.76 11.52 -3.55
N ASN A 22 -2.89 12.48 -3.37
CA ASN A 22 -1.95 12.88 -4.41
C ASN A 22 -0.86 11.84 -4.62
N LEU A 23 -0.49 11.10 -3.57
CA LEU A 23 0.60 10.13 -3.55
C LEU A 23 1.88 10.74 -4.16
N SER A 24 2.18 11.98 -3.75
CA SER A 24 3.28 12.80 -4.27
C SER A 24 4.65 12.18 -4.00
N ILE A 25 4.73 11.23 -3.08
CA ILE A 25 5.91 10.40 -2.83
C ILE A 25 6.34 9.60 -4.07
N TYR A 26 5.42 9.26 -4.96
CA TYR A 26 5.69 8.52 -6.20
C TYR A 26 5.89 9.42 -7.42
N THR A 27 5.83 10.74 -7.25
CA THR A 27 5.97 11.70 -8.35
C THR A 27 6.98 12.82 -8.06
N PRO A 28 8.17 12.49 -7.52
CA PRO A 28 9.16 13.49 -7.12
C PRO A 28 9.67 14.34 -8.28
N SER A 29 9.72 13.81 -9.51
CA SER A 29 10.18 14.57 -10.67
C SER A 29 9.29 15.77 -11.02
N LEU A 30 8.04 15.79 -10.55
CA LEU A 30 7.15 16.93 -10.74
C LEU A 30 7.62 18.18 -9.98
N PHE A 31 8.39 17.98 -8.92
CA PHE A 31 8.90 19.04 -8.05
C PHE A 31 10.34 19.45 -8.38
N ILE A 32 11.02 18.79 -9.33
CA ILE A 32 12.35 19.20 -9.81
C ILE A 32 12.20 20.51 -10.61
N PHE A 33 13.02 21.50 -10.29
CA PHE A 33 13.04 22.75 -11.04
C PHE A 33 13.30 22.51 -12.53
N ASP A 34 12.59 23.20 -13.40
CA ASP A 34 12.69 23.02 -14.86
C ASP A 34 14.14 23.12 -15.36
N SER A 35 14.91 24.05 -14.81
CA SER A 35 16.33 24.24 -15.14
C SER A 35 17.24 23.05 -14.76
N LYS A 36 16.74 22.13 -13.96
CA LYS A 36 17.48 20.97 -13.43
C LYS A 36 17.00 19.62 -14.00
N ARG A 37 15.87 19.62 -14.69
CA ARG A 37 15.27 18.35 -15.20
C ARG A 37 16.18 17.59 -16.13
N GLU A 38 16.98 18.27 -16.97
CA GLU A 38 17.91 17.59 -17.89
C GLU A 38 18.94 16.72 -17.15
N LYS A 39 19.37 17.11 -15.95
CA LYS A 39 20.28 16.33 -15.09
C LYS A 39 19.74 14.95 -14.76
N TYR A 40 18.42 14.80 -14.66
CA TYR A 40 17.72 13.59 -14.25
C TYR A 40 17.06 12.84 -15.42
N MET A 41 17.01 13.43 -16.61
CA MET A 41 16.49 12.78 -17.83
C MET A 41 17.52 11.90 -18.55
N GLY A 42 18.79 11.95 -18.20
CA GLY A 42 19.93 11.63 -19.05
C GLY A 42 20.47 10.22 -19.03
N THR A 43 19.86 9.22 -18.40
CA THR A 43 20.45 7.86 -18.34
C THR A 43 19.54 6.70 -18.76
N SER A 44 18.32 6.96 -19.16
CA SER A 44 17.46 5.88 -19.66
C SER A 44 17.59 5.70 -21.16
N HIS A 45 18.56 4.90 -21.59
CA HIS A 45 18.67 4.34 -22.97
C HIS A 45 17.55 3.31 -23.26
N ASN A 46 16.45 3.33 -22.54
CA ASN A 46 15.33 2.46 -22.85
C ASN A 46 14.50 3.07 -23.99
N LYS A 47 14.42 2.32 -25.08
CA LYS A 47 13.74 2.58 -26.36
C LYS A 47 12.20 2.70 -26.27
N GLY A 48 11.66 3.27 -25.19
CA GLY A 48 10.24 3.55 -25.05
C GLY A 48 10.02 5.07 -24.89
N ASN A 49 9.11 5.63 -25.67
CA ASN A 49 8.80 7.08 -25.74
C ASN A 49 8.17 7.69 -24.46
N MET A 50 8.33 7.08 -23.30
CA MET A 50 7.69 7.53 -22.06
C MET A 50 8.65 8.38 -21.23
N THR A 51 8.24 9.60 -20.93
CA THR A 51 9.01 10.51 -20.06
C THR A 51 9.01 10.03 -18.60
N GLN A 52 10.01 10.43 -17.79
CA GLN A 52 10.07 10.11 -16.36
C GLN A 52 8.77 10.51 -15.64
N SER A 53 8.29 11.73 -15.87
CA SER A 53 7.03 12.20 -15.28
C SER A 53 5.80 11.40 -15.75
N GLY A 54 5.82 10.88 -16.96
CA GLY A 54 4.77 9.98 -17.46
C GLY A 54 4.75 8.64 -16.72
N ARG A 55 5.93 8.07 -16.49
CA ARG A 55 6.10 6.84 -15.70
C ARG A 55 5.62 7.03 -14.25
N GLU A 56 6.06 8.07 -13.59
CA GLU A 56 5.66 8.37 -12.21
C GLU A 56 4.14 8.56 -12.06
N ARG A 57 3.49 9.24 -13.03
CA ARG A 57 2.03 9.34 -13.06
C ARG A 57 1.35 7.97 -13.22
N GLY A 58 1.93 7.12 -14.06
CA GLY A 58 1.46 5.73 -14.22
C GLY A 58 1.53 4.95 -12.91
N VAL A 59 2.66 5.04 -12.20
CA VAL A 59 2.87 4.42 -10.89
C VAL A 59 1.88 4.94 -9.86
N ARG A 60 1.71 6.26 -9.75
CA ARG A 60 0.72 6.84 -8.83
C ARG A 60 -0.67 6.25 -9.05
N LYS A 61 -1.10 6.16 -10.32
CA LYS A 61 -2.38 5.54 -10.67
C LYS A 61 -2.44 4.06 -10.28
N LEU A 62 -1.37 3.32 -10.54
CA LEU A 62 -1.28 1.91 -10.16
C LEU A 62 -1.33 1.72 -8.64
N MET A 63 -0.66 2.58 -7.87
CA MET A 63 -0.69 2.54 -6.41
C MET A 63 -2.10 2.80 -5.87
N SER A 64 -2.84 3.77 -6.42
CA SER A 64 -4.24 3.99 -6.04
C SER A 64 -5.12 2.76 -6.33
N ILE A 65 -4.93 2.12 -7.50
CA ILE A 65 -5.65 0.88 -7.85
C ILE A 65 -5.25 -0.26 -6.91
N ASN A 66 -3.97 -0.38 -6.59
CA ASN A 66 -3.47 -1.43 -5.69
C ASN A 66 -4.03 -1.27 -4.27
N LEU A 67 -4.09 -0.05 -3.75
CA LEU A 67 -4.74 0.24 -2.47
C LEU A 67 -6.19 -0.25 -2.45
N LEU A 68 -6.96 0.04 -3.50
CA LEU A 68 -8.35 -0.42 -3.60
C LEU A 68 -8.46 -1.94 -3.69
N LYS A 69 -7.58 -2.61 -4.46
CA LYS A 69 -7.54 -4.08 -4.52
C LYS A 69 -7.18 -4.71 -3.17
N ARG A 70 -6.27 -4.09 -2.41
CA ARG A 70 -5.93 -4.55 -1.06
C ARG A 70 -7.11 -4.38 -0.11
N LEU A 71 -7.85 -3.26 -0.18
CA LEU A 71 -9.09 -3.07 0.56
C LEU A 71 -10.14 -4.12 0.21
N GLU A 72 -10.27 -4.46 -1.07
CA GLU A 72 -11.15 -5.54 -1.52
C GLU A 72 -10.69 -6.92 -1.04
N SER A 73 -9.40 -7.13 -0.86
CA SER A 73 -8.85 -8.39 -0.34
C SER A 73 -9.11 -8.52 1.15
N SER A 74 -8.56 -7.62 1.96
CA SER A 74 -8.83 -7.50 3.38
C SER A 74 -8.56 -6.10 3.90
N VAL A 75 -9.33 -5.66 4.91
CA VAL A 75 -9.08 -4.37 5.58
C VAL A 75 -7.70 -4.37 6.24
N ASN A 76 -7.26 -5.50 6.79
CA ASN A 76 -5.93 -5.63 7.38
C ASN A 76 -4.81 -5.35 6.37
N SER A 77 -4.84 -5.99 5.20
CA SER A 77 -3.86 -5.76 4.13
C SER A 77 -3.85 -4.29 3.67
N PHE A 78 -5.02 -3.67 3.59
CA PHE A 78 -5.14 -2.25 3.25
C PHE A 78 -4.51 -1.35 4.32
N VAL A 79 -4.80 -1.57 5.60
CA VAL A 79 -4.24 -0.82 6.74
C VAL A 79 -2.73 -0.94 6.78
N LEU A 80 -2.18 -2.16 6.62
CA LEU A 80 -0.73 -2.38 6.59
C LEU A 80 -0.07 -1.58 5.45
N THR A 81 -0.69 -1.58 4.28
CA THR A 81 -0.18 -0.83 3.13
C THR A 81 -0.20 0.67 3.35
N LEU A 82 -1.30 1.21 3.85
CA LEU A 82 -1.40 2.63 4.19
C LEU A 82 -0.37 3.04 5.24
N SER A 83 -0.15 2.21 6.26
CA SER A 83 0.84 2.47 7.31
C SER A 83 2.25 2.57 6.72
N ARG A 84 2.63 1.63 5.84
CA ARG A 84 3.94 1.64 5.17
C ARG A 84 4.12 2.88 4.28
N ILE A 85 3.09 3.27 3.51
CA ILE A 85 3.13 4.49 2.70
C ILE A 85 3.28 5.71 3.59
N LYS A 86 2.55 5.78 4.70
CA LYS A 86 2.65 6.88 5.65
C LYS A 86 4.06 6.98 6.25
N GLU A 87 4.64 5.86 6.67
CA GLU A 87 6.01 5.80 7.20
C GLU A 87 7.03 6.33 6.19
N LEU A 88 6.90 5.93 4.92
CA LEU A 88 7.75 6.41 3.84
C LEU A 88 7.62 7.93 3.64
N ILE A 89 6.39 8.46 3.64
CA ILE A 89 6.12 9.89 3.52
C ILE A 89 6.71 10.64 4.73
N ASP A 90 6.44 10.18 5.94
CA ASP A 90 6.92 10.84 7.17
C ASP A 90 8.45 10.86 7.24
N HIS A 91 9.12 9.77 6.86
CA HIS A 91 10.57 9.71 6.75
C HIS A 91 11.11 10.70 5.70
N THR A 92 10.43 10.82 4.57
CA THR A 92 10.82 11.79 3.51
C THR A 92 10.67 13.22 3.99
N ILE A 93 9.58 13.54 4.70
CA ILE A 93 9.38 14.86 5.32
C ILE A 93 10.49 15.17 6.32
N GLN A 94 10.85 14.23 7.18
CA GLN A 94 11.95 14.38 8.13
C GLN A 94 13.29 14.65 7.42
N THR A 95 13.56 13.96 6.33
CA THR A 95 14.77 14.16 5.51
C THR A 95 14.77 15.55 4.89
N ILE A 96 13.65 16.02 4.36
CA ILE A 96 13.50 17.39 3.84
C ILE A 96 13.73 18.44 4.95
N ASP A 97 13.17 18.21 6.12
CA ASP A 97 13.31 19.13 7.25
C ASP A 97 14.75 19.16 7.81
N HIS A 98 15.44 18.02 7.75
CA HIS A 98 16.88 17.95 8.09
C HIS A 98 17.72 18.71 7.06
N PHE A 99 17.44 18.55 5.77
CA PHE A 99 18.10 19.30 4.70
C PHE A 99 17.96 20.81 4.87
N LYS A 100 16.78 21.29 5.19
CA LYS A 100 16.53 22.74 5.44
C LYS A 100 17.38 23.31 6.58
N ARG A 101 17.74 22.48 7.58
CA ARG A 101 18.53 22.91 8.74
C ARG A 101 20.04 22.84 8.51
N ASN A 102 20.50 21.80 7.83
CA ASN A 102 21.93 21.44 7.80
C ASN A 102 22.61 21.55 6.43
N GLY A 103 21.85 21.78 5.36
CA GLY A 103 22.36 21.81 3.98
C GLY A 103 22.96 20.47 3.54
N LEU A 104 22.95 20.17 2.24
CA LEU A 104 23.57 18.98 1.62
C LEU A 104 22.99 17.63 2.08
N THR A 105 21.84 17.27 1.54
CA THR A 105 21.32 15.90 1.64
C THR A 105 20.86 15.46 0.26
N LYS A 106 21.35 14.31 -0.18
CA LYS A 106 20.79 13.60 -1.33
C LYS A 106 19.73 12.65 -0.80
N LEU A 107 18.59 12.64 -1.42
CA LEU A 107 17.54 11.69 -1.16
C LEU A 107 17.64 10.54 -2.17
N ASP A 108 17.72 9.33 -1.67
CA ASP A 108 17.58 8.15 -2.51
C ASP A 108 16.09 8.00 -2.88
N MET A 109 15.77 8.33 -4.12
CA MET A 109 14.44 8.11 -4.68
C MET A 109 14.45 6.83 -5.51
N TYR A 110 13.29 6.26 -5.69
CA TYR A 110 13.14 5.06 -6.49
C TYR A 110 12.76 5.40 -7.92
N ASP A 111 13.60 4.97 -8.88
CA ASP A 111 13.23 5.00 -10.30
C ASP A 111 12.29 3.83 -10.55
N VAL A 112 11.09 4.14 -10.94
CA VAL A 112 10.04 3.15 -11.13
C VAL A 112 10.12 2.60 -12.54
N SER A 113 10.49 1.34 -12.71
CA SER A 113 10.42 0.62 -13.97
C SER A 113 9.14 -0.23 -14.04
N GLU A 114 8.54 -0.34 -15.23
CA GLU A 114 7.31 -1.11 -15.45
C GLU A 114 7.44 -2.61 -15.11
N ASN A 115 8.68 -3.12 -14.97
CA ASN A 115 8.96 -4.52 -14.69
C ASN A 115 9.06 -4.89 -13.21
N ASP A 116 9.04 -3.89 -12.32
CA ASP A 116 9.25 -4.10 -10.88
C ASP A 116 7.93 -4.20 -10.08
N PHE A 117 6.82 -4.40 -10.77
CA PHE A 117 5.50 -4.57 -10.13
C PHE A 117 5.21 -6.01 -9.69
N ASP A 118 6.21 -6.81 -9.35
CA ASP A 118 5.97 -8.09 -8.71
C ASP A 118 5.45 -7.84 -7.28
N ILE A 119 4.13 -7.93 -7.18
CA ILE A 119 3.28 -7.52 -6.06
C ILE A 119 3.46 -8.44 -4.84
N ASP A 120 4.21 -9.54 -4.98
CA ASP A 120 4.28 -10.62 -3.98
C ASP A 120 5.49 -10.56 -3.02
N ASP A 121 6.41 -9.60 -3.18
CA ASP A 121 7.58 -9.53 -2.30
C ASP A 121 7.24 -8.75 -1.02
N THR A 122 6.94 -9.49 0.04
CA THR A 122 6.48 -8.99 1.35
C THR A 122 7.44 -8.01 2.05
N ASN A 123 8.68 -7.91 1.60
CA ASN A 123 9.69 -7.03 2.18
C ASN A 123 9.96 -5.76 1.35
N ASN A 124 9.52 -5.70 0.08
CA ASN A 124 9.83 -4.60 -0.85
C ASN A 124 8.60 -4.01 -1.55
N ASP A 125 7.38 -4.31 -1.12
CA ASP A 125 6.10 -3.98 -1.77
C ASP A 125 5.88 -2.49 -2.11
N PHE A 126 6.74 -1.60 -1.61
CA PHE A 126 6.58 -0.15 -1.77
C PHE A 126 7.78 0.52 -2.43
N VAL A 127 8.81 -0.28 -2.72
CA VAL A 127 10.04 0.18 -3.32
C VAL A 127 10.08 -0.32 -4.76
N VAL A 128 9.45 0.42 -5.65
CA VAL A 128 9.40 0.06 -7.06
C VAL A 128 10.52 0.79 -7.79
N GLY A 129 11.52 0.03 -8.27
CA GLY A 129 12.56 0.53 -9.19
C GLY A 129 13.96 0.71 -8.61
N LYS A 130 14.90 1.11 -9.47
CA LYS A 130 16.27 1.45 -9.09
C LYS A 130 16.31 2.75 -8.29
N LYS A 131 17.13 2.81 -7.25
CA LYS A 131 17.38 4.05 -6.52
C LYS A 131 17.98 5.10 -7.45
N VAL A 132 17.29 6.20 -7.64
CA VAL A 132 17.80 7.41 -8.26
C VAL A 132 18.06 8.43 -7.16
N GLN A 133 19.28 8.95 -7.10
CA GLN A 133 19.60 9.99 -6.14
C GLN A 133 19.15 11.34 -6.67
N ILE A 134 18.23 11.99 -5.96
CA ILE A 134 17.83 13.37 -6.24
C ILE A 134 18.49 14.27 -5.20
N ASP A 135 19.15 15.32 -5.71
CA ASP A 135 19.68 16.39 -4.88
C ASP A 135 18.51 17.28 -4.45
N LEU A 136 18.27 17.40 -3.16
CA LEU A 136 17.18 18.25 -2.64
C LEU A 136 17.35 19.73 -2.99
N ALA A 137 18.58 20.17 -3.34
CA ALA A 137 18.82 21.52 -3.84
C ALA A 137 18.22 21.77 -5.25
N ASP A 138 17.93 20.73 -6.01
CA ASP A 138 17.35 20.79 -7.34
C ASP A 138 15.82 20.72 -7.33
N VAL A 139 15.19 20.60 -6.13
CA VAL A 139 13.75 20.35 -5.94
C VAL A 139 13.06 21.55 -5.28
N ASP A 140 11.85 21.86 -5.69
CA ASP A 140 10.92 22.71 -4.93
C ASP A 140 10.43 21.93 -3.69
N ILE A 141 11.33 21.86 -2.72
CA ILE A 141 11.11 21.12 -1.46
C ILE A 141 9.97 21.71 -0.63
N LYS A 142 9.59 22.97 -0.86
CA LYS A 142 8.48 23.60 -0.13
C LYS A 142 7.16 23.01 -0.61
N SER A 143 6.91 23.11 -1.91
CA SER A 143 5.67 22.58 -2.51
C SER A 143 5.56 21.06 -2.34
N TRP A 144 6.68 20.33 -2.53
CA TRP A 144 6.68 18.88 -2.34
C TRP A 144 6.36 18.47 -0.90
N ARG A 145 6.99 19.14 0.07
CA ARG A 145 6.73 18.90 1.50
C ARG A 145 5.27 19.18 1.88
N GLU A 146 4.68 20.25 1.34
CA GLU A 146 3.27 20.59 1.58
C GLU A 146 2.33 19.48 1.07
N GLU A 147 2.56 18.96 -0.13
CA GLU A 147 1.77 17.84 -0.66
C GLU A 147 2.00 16.53 0.10
N LEU A 148 3.25 16.22 0.46
CA LEU A 148 3.56 15.06 1.31
C LEU A 148 2.85 15.15 2.67
N ALA A 149 2.82 16.33 3.28
CA ALA A 149 2.14 16.53 4.57
C ALA A 149 0.63 16.33 4.44
N ALA A 150 0.02 16.82 3.37
CA ALA A 150 -1.41 16.61 3.09
C ALA A 150 -1.74 15.12 2.89
N ASP A 151 -0.91 14.37 2.13
CA ASP A 151 -1.06 12.93 1.97
C ASP A 151 -0.92 12.19 3.30
N SER A 152 0.10 12.54 4.12
CA SER A 152 0.32 11.93 5.44
C SER A 152 -0.86 12.16 6.39
N GLU A 153 -1.44 13.36 6.41
CA GLU A 153 -2.62 13.69 7.20
C GLU A 153 -3.84 12.89 6.75
N ASN A 154 -4.13 12.87 5.45
CA ASN A 154 -5.26 12.12 4.89
C ASN A 154 -5.16 10.62 5.16
N ILE A 155 -3.94 10.04 4.99
CA ILE A 155 -3.70 8.64 5.34
C ILE A 155 -3.87 8.43 6.86
N GLY A 156 -3.40 9.36 7.68
CA GLY A 156 -3.57 9.30 9.13
C GLY A 156 -5.04 9.26 9.55
N ILE A 157 -5.90 10.07 8.91
CA ILE A 157 -7.35 10.05 9.12
C ILE A 157 -7.94 8.69 8.73
N LEU A 158 -7.58 8.16 7.55
CA LEU A 158 -8.04 6.84 7.12
C LEU A 158 -7.64 5.72 8.10
N LEU A 159 -6.39 5.71 8.54
CA LEU A 159 -5.90 4.74 9.53
C LEU A 159 -6.65 4.85 10.85
N PHE A 160 -6.92 6.07 11.31
CA PHE A 160 -7.71 6.30 12.53
C PHE A 160 -9.13 5.77 12.39
N MET A 161 -9.81 6.05 11.28
CA MET A 161 -11.16 5.56 11.00
C MET A 161 -11.24 4.03 10.94
N LEU A 162 -10.18 3.37 10.44
CA LEU A 162 -10.12 1.91 10.29
C LEU A 162 -9.66 1.18 11.56
N LYS A 163 -9.19 1.89 12.58
CA LYS A 163 -8.68 1.29 13.82
C LYS A 163 -9.70 0.44 14.56
N GLU A 164 -10.98 0.78 14.45
CA GLU A 164 -12.08 0.06 15.10
C GLU A 164 -12.51 -1.21 14.33
N VAL A 165 -11.97 -1.42 13.12
CA VAL A 165 -12.30 -2.60 12.31
C VAL A 165 -11.48 -3.79 12.79
N THR A 166 -12.10 -4.62 13.60
CA THR A 166 -11.49 -5.86 14.13
C THR A 166 -11.88 -7.07 13.28
N PRO A 167 -11.22 -8.23 13.43
CA PRO A 167 -11.61 -9.47 12.74
C PRO A 167 -13.08 -9.86 12.92
N LYS A 168 -13.72 -9.46 14.04
CA LYS A 168 -15.17 -9.70 14.27
C LYS A 168 -16.07 -8.93 13.30
N HIS A 169 -15.59 -7.77 12.83
CA HIS A 169 -16.31 -6.93 11.87
C HIS A 169 -16.02 -7.33 10.40
N ASP A 170 -15.04 -8.22 10.18
CA ASP A 170 -14.68 -8.69 8.83
C ASP A 170 -15.65 -9.79 8.38
N LYS A 171 -16.68 -9.40 7.62
CA LYS A 171 -17.69 -10.33 7.08
C LYS A 171 -17.09 -11.41 6.19
N LYS A 172 -16.01 -11.12 5.44
CA LYS A 172 -15.35 -12.12 4.60
C LYS A 172 -14.71 -13.19 5.46
N LEU A 173 -13.98 -12.78 6.52
CA LEU A 173 -13.41 -13.72 7.47
C LEU A 173 -14.50 -14.53 8.17
N GLN A 174 -15.57 -13.89 8.64
CA GLN A 174 -16.66 -14.58 9.31
C GLN A 174 -17.32 -15.62 8.40
N THR A 175 -17.64 -15.24 7.16
CA THR A 175 -18.19 -16.16 6.15
C THR A 175 -17.22 -17.32 5.88
N LEU A 176 -15.91 -17.04 5.79
CA LEU A 176 -14.90 -18.08 5.58
C LEU A 176 -14.85 -19.06 6.77
N LEU A 177 -14.91 -18.56 8.01
CA LEU A 177 -14.96 -19.41 9.21
C LEU A 177 -16.22 -20.31 9.22
N GLU A 178 -17.36 -19.79 8.78
CA GLU A 178 -18.59 -20.59 8.62
C GLU A 178 -18.41 -21.68 7.55
N MET A 179 -17.82 -21.34 6.41
CA MET A 179 -17.53 -22.33 5.35
C MET A 179 -16.58 -23.42 5.83
N ILE A 180 -15.52 -23.06 6.58
CA ILE A 180 -14.56 -24.00 7.19
C ILE A 180 -15.28 -24.90 8.18
N ASN A 181 -16.09 -24.33 9.07
CA ASN A 181 -16.89 -25.10 10.01
C ASN A 181 -17.78 -26.13 9.30
N ASN A 182 -18.51 -25.70 8.28
CA ASN A 182 -19.37 -26.58 7.50
C ASN A 182 -18.57 -27.68 6.79
N LYS A 183 -17.43 -27.34 6.19
CA LYS A 183 -16.57 -28.35 5.52
C LYS A 183 -16.00 -29.38 6.46
N ILE A 184 -15.69 -29.00 7.70
CA ILE A 184 -15.14 -29.94 8.71
C ILE A 184 -16.25 -30.84 9.30
N THR A 185 -17.43 -30.25 9.58
CA THR A 185 -18.56 -31.00 10.19
C THR A 185 -19.32 -31.82 9.16
N ASN A 186 -19.48 -31.34 7.94
CA ASN A 186 -20.23 -31.99 6.85
C ASN A 186 -19.35 -32.11 5.59
N PRO A 187 -18.28 -32.94 5.62
CA PRO A 187 -17.37 -33.06 4.48
C PRO A 187 -18.09 -33.68 3.27
N ILE A 188 -17.94 -33.07 2.09
CA ILE A 188 -18.50 -33.59 0.82
C ILE A 188 -17.94 -35.00 0.53
N ASN A 189 -16.63 -35.17 0.74
CA ASN A 189 -15.99 -36.48 0.61
C ASN A 189 -15.71 -37.04 1.99
N PRO A 190 -16.12 -38.29 2.30
CA PRO A 190 -15.87 -38.90 3.60
C PRO A 190 -14.40 -38.78 4.00
N ASN A 191 -14.16 -38.39 5.25
CA ASN A 191 -12.81 -38.22 5.84
C ASN A 191 -11.90 -37.15 5.20
N ASN A 192 -12.38 -36.36 4.24
CA ASN A 192 -11.59 -35.27 3.65
C ASN A 192 -11.98 -33.94 4.27
N LYS A 193 -11.20 -33.46 5.26
CA LYS A 193 -11.33 -32.18 5.94
C LYS A 193 -10.34 -31.12 5.43
N LYS A 194 -9.56 -31.44 4.39
CA LYS A 194 -8.54 -30.53 3.86
C LYS A 194 -9.19 -29.35 3.14
N ILE A 195 -8.64 -28.17 3.38
CA ILE A 195 -9.05 -26.91 2.76
C ILE A 195 -7.79 -26.22 2.25
N ILE A 196 -7.84 -25.67 1.05
CA ILE A 196 -6.78 -24.82 0.49
C ILE A 196 -7.42 -23.47 0.21
N ILE A 197 -6.80 -22.41 0.70
CA ILE A 197 -7.24 -21.02 0.52
C ILE A 197 -6.15 -20.28 -0.25
N PHE A 198 -6.54 -19.61 -1.34
CA PHE A 198 -5.65 -18.79 -2.14
C PHE A 198 -5.95 -17.32 -1.89
N SER A 199 -4.89 -16.51 -1.79
CA SER A 199 -4.96 -15.05 -1.75
C SER A 199 -3.96 -14.45 -2.73
N ALA A 200 -4.32 -13.33 -3.34
CA ALA A 200 -3.42 -12.57 -4.20
C ALA A 200 -2.38 -11.75 -3.40
N PHE A 201 -2.58 -11.59 -2.09
CA PHE A 201 -1.71 -10.78 -1.23
C PHE A 201 -1.22 -11.61 -0.04
N ALA A 202 0.10 -11.61 0.17
CA ALA A 202 0.73 -12.31 1.29
C ALA A 202 0.23 -11.79 2.65
N ASP A 203 0.07 -10.47 2.80
CA ASP A 203 -0.49 -9.86 4.03
C ASP A 203 -1.89 -10.42 4.34
N THR A 204 -2.74 -10.64 3.31
CA THR A 204 -4.05 -11.27 3.49
C THR A 204 -3.92 -12.73 3.87
N ALA A 205 -2.98 -13.47 3.26
CA ALA A 205 -2.76 -14.88 3.60
C ALA A 205 -2.31 -15.03 5.06
N MET A 206 -1.40 -14.20 5.53
CA MET A 206 -0.96 -14.16 6.93
C MET A 206 -2.11 -13.81 7.88
N TYR A 207 -2.86 -12.77 7.57
CA TYR A 207 -4.04 -12.38 8.33
C TYR A 207 -5.06 -13.52 8.46
N LEU A 208 -5.32 -14.24 7.38
CA LEU A 208 -6.21 -15.40 7.39
C LEU A 208 -5.65 -16.52 8.25
N TYR A 209 -4.35 -16.81 8.13
CA TYR A 209 -3.69 -17.84 8.94
C TYR A 209 -3.80 -17.52 10.43
N ASP A 210 -3.49 -16.29 10.82
CA ASP A 210 -3.49 -15.87 12.23
C ASP A 210 -4.88 -15.94 12.88
N ASN A 211 -5.95 -15.86 12.08
CA ASN A 211 -7.33 -15.93 12.57
C ASN A 211 -7.93 -17.33 12.44
N ILE A 212 -7.57 -18.10 11.41
CA ILE A 212 -8.16 -19.41 11.13
C ILE A 212 -7.48 -20.51 11.94
N ALA A 213 -6.15 -20.50 12.04
CA ALA A 213 -5.43 -21.57 12.73
C ALA A 213 -5.84 -21.71 14.21
N PRO A 214 -5.90 -20.63 15.02
CA PRO A 214 -6.39 -20.73 16.39
C PRO A 214 -7.85 -21.21 16.47
N TYR A 215 -8.72 -20.69 15.58
CA TYR A 215 -10.12 -21.08 15.53
C TYR A 215 -10.30 -22.59 15.27
N VAL A 216 -9.55 -23.12 14.31
CA VAL A 216 -9.62 -24.55 13.94
C VAL A 216 -9.04 -25.44 15.04
N GLN A 217 -7.95 -25.01 15.66
CA GLN A 217 -7.34 -25.72 16.78
C GLN A 217 -8.27 -25.77 18.00
N GLU A 218 -8.82 -24.60 18.39
CA GLU A 218 -9.70 -24.51 19.57
C GLU A 218 -11.00 -25.31 19.38
N LYS A 219 -11.61 -25.21 18.21
CA LYS A 219 -12.93 -25.79 17.95
C LYS A 219 -12.91 -27.25 17.57
N PHE A 220 -11.87 -27.70 16.86
CA PHE A 220 -11.83 -29.05 16.26
C PHE A 220 -10.60 -29.85 16.67
N GLY A 221 -9.63 -29.29 17.38
CA GLY A 221 -8.38 -29.95 17.73
C GLY A 221 -7.51 -30.30 16.49
N LEU A 222 -7.68 -29.57 15.38
CA LEU A 222 -6.95 -29.79 14.13
C LEU A 222 -5.83 -28.75 13.98
N HIS A 223 -4.73 -29.12 13.26
CA HIS A 223 -3.60 -28.26 12.96
C HIS A 223 -3.44 -28.10 11.47
#